data_2a896ccf2156329071f3c0a808a91a8c
#
_entry.id   2a896ccf2156329071f3c0a808a91a8c
#
_cell.length_a   1.000
_cell.length_b   1.000
_cell.length_c   1.000
_cell.angle_alpha   90.00
_cell.angle_beta   90.00
_cell.angle_gamma   90.00
#
_symmetry.space_group_name_H-M   'P 1'
#
loop_
_entity.id
_entity.type
_entity.pdbx_description
1 polymer ?
#
loop_
_entity_poly.entity_id
_entity_poly.type
_entity_poly.pdbx_seq_one_letter_code
_entity_poly.pdbx_strand_id
1 'polypeptide(L)'
;MYIIVLLILLSSCQNKTKNHVIQLVREWEGKEIQFPPNSVFTIQGKDTIKHSGDNCDYKIVTYIDSIGCTSCKLQLQNWKDFILKMDSLNHDKVSFLFYFYPKDKSELRFIFQRDSFEYPICLDENDSFNKLNHFPSDMTFQTFLLNRNNKVLAIGNPIHNPKIRELYVKIIRGESIAIENESKDIKTEVATDKVSILLGVFDWQKEQKAIFTLKNIGDNPLVIQDVATSCGCTTVAYSKEPALPGKEIDLEVVYKAEHPEHFDKTITVYCNAETSPLVLKISGDAK
;
A
#
# COMPACT_ATOMS: atom_id res chain seq x y z
N MET A 1 11.23 -7.61 -39.85
CA MET A 1 11.36 -6.20 -39.44
C MET A 1 10.24 -5.71 -38.53
N TYR A 2 9.16 -6.47 -38.29
CA TYR A 2 8.05 -6.09 -37.42
C TYR A 2 8.19 -6.53 -35.94
N ILE A 3 9.06 -7.48 -35.64
CA ILE A 3 9.25 -8.01 -34.27
C ILE A 3 10.09 -7.09 -33.38
N ILE A 4 11.03 -6.35 -33.97
CA ILE A 4 11.91 -5.41 -33.24
C ILE A 4 11.16 -4.16 -32.78
N VAL A 5 10.14 -3.71 -33.51
CA VAL A 5 9.34 -2.53 -33.16
C VAL A 5 8.43 -2.80 -31.97
N LEU A 6 7.96 -4.04 -31.77
CA LEU A 6 7.10 -4.42 -30.66
C LEU A 6 7.86 -4.49 -29.33
N LEU A 7 9.13 -4.93 -29.36
CA LEU A 7 10.01 -4.97 -28.17
C LEU A 7 10.41 -3.57 -27.65
N ILE A 8 10.55 -2.59 -28.55
CA ILE A 8 10.88 -1.20 -28.17
C ILE A 8 9.67 -0.50 -27.51
N LEU A 9 8.45 -0.90 -27.83
CA LEU A 9 7.25 -0.32 -27.21
C LEU A 9 7.02 -0.82 -25.78
N LEU A 10 7.44 -2.03 -25.44
CA LEU A 10 7.29 -2.58 -24.08
C LEU A 10 8.30 -1.98 -23.10
N SER A 11 9.54 -1.72 -23.52
CA SER A 11 10.55 -1.04 -22.69
C SER A 11 10.24 0.45 -22.47
N SER A 12 9.49 1.09 -23.36
CA SER A 12 9.06 2.50 -23.24
C SER A 12 8.02 2.72 -22.12
N CYS A 13 7.14 1.75 -21.86
CA CYS A 13 6.13 1.87 -20.78
C CYS A 13 6.75 1.81 -19.37
N GLN A 14 7.71 0.92 -19.13
CA GLN A 14 8.38 0.82 -17.83
C GLN A 14 9.21 2.07 -17.50
N ASN A 15 9.90 2.63 -18.48
CA ASN A 15 10.63 3.88 -18.31
C ASN A 15 9.71 5.09 -18.05
N LYS A 16 8.52 5.13 -18.66
CA LYS A 16 7.53 6.19 -18.40
C LYS A 16 7.03 6.15 -16.96
N THR A 17 6.69 4.98 -16.43
CA THR A 17 6.19 4.81 -15.05
C THR A 17 7.28 5.17 -14.03
N LYS A 18 8.52 4.70 -14.23
CA LYS A 18 9.65 5.03 -13.36
C LYS A 18 9.94 6.53 -13.35
N ASN A 19 9.95 7.18 -14.51
CA ASN A 19 10.17 8.62 -14.61
C ASN A 19 9.05 9.43 -13.96
N HIS A 20 7.79 8.98 -14.09
CA HIS A 20 6.64 9.62 -13.42
C HIS A 20 6.77 9.55 -11.89
N VAL A 21 7.12 8.40 -11.32
CA VAL A 21 7.34 8.23 -9.88
C VAL A 21 8.49 9.13 -9.38
N ILE A 22 9.62 9.15 -10.09
CA ILE A 22 10.76 10.02 -9.74
C ILE A 22 10.34 11.50 -9.74
N GLN A 23 9.60 11.94 -10.76
CA GLN A 23 9.11 13.31 -10.84
C GLN A 23 8.17 13.62 -9.69
N LEU A 24 7.24 12.73 -9.36
CA LEU A 24 6.29 12.89 -8.26
C LEU A 24 7.02 12.97 -6.91
N VAL A 25 8.00 12.11 -6.65
CA VAL A 25 8.80 12.17 -5.41
C VAL A 25 9.51 13.51 -5.30
N ARG A 26 10.14 14.00 -6.38
CA ARG A 26 10.82 15.32 -6.41
C ARG A 26 9.87 16.49 -6.19
N GLU A 27 8.65 16.39 -6.71
CA GLU A 27 7.61 17.43 -6.51
C GLU A 27 7.19 17.54 -5.05
N TRP A 28 7.15 16.42 -4.34
CA TRP A 28 6.65 16.38 -2.96
C TRP A 28 7.74 16.50 -1.91
N GLU A 29 8.97 16.13 -2.18
CA GLU A 29 10.09 16.23 -1.25
C GLU A 29 10.30 17.68 -0.76
N GLY A 30 10.30 17.88 0.55
CA GLY A 30 10.43 19.18 1.19
C GLY A 30 9.20 20.10 1.11
N LYS A 31 8.14 19.71 0.36
CA LYS A 31 6.88 20.45 0.30
C LYS A 31 6.22 20.45 1.67
N GLU A 32 5.65 21.58 2.05
CA GLU A 32 4.90 21.71 3.31
C GLU A 32 3.46 21.25 3.12
N ILE A 33 3.00 20.35 3.97
CA ILE A 33 1.61 19.93 4.04
C ILE A 33 0.81 20.93 4.88
N GLN A 34 -0.23 21.49 4.30
CA GLN A 34 -1.15 22.42 4.95
C GLN A 34 -2.31 21.66 5.58
N PHE A 35 -2.50 21.80 6.89
CA PHE A 35 -3.61 21.18 7.62
C PHE A 35 -4.82 22.11 7.69
N PRO A 36 -6.05 21.61 7.49
CA PRO A 36 -7.24 22.41 7.69
C PRO A 36 -7.33 22.91 9.14
N PRO A 37 -7.58 24.20 9.38
CA PRO A 37 -7.51 24.80 10.72
C PRO A 37 -8.55 24.22 11.69
N ASN A 38 -9.65 23.67 11.18
CA ASN A 38 -10.76 23.12 11.97
C ASN A 38 -10.81 21.59 11.91
N SER A 39 -9.66 20.92 11.78
CA SER A 39 -9.59 19.46 11.82
C SER A 39 -10.01 18.92 13.18
N VAL A 40 -11.09 18.13 13.21
CA VAL A 40 -11.57 17.48 14.43
C VAL A 40 -11.23 16.00 14.38
N PHE A 41 -10.39 15.56 15.30
CA PHE A 41 -10.06 14.14 15.43
C PHE A 41 -11.00 13.44 16.39
N THR A 42 -11.36 12.23 16.04
CA THR A 42 -12.26 11.39 16.82
C THR A 42 -11.75 9.97 16.91
N ILE A 43 -12.20 9.22 17.92
CA ILE A 43 -12.06 7.77 17.97
C ILE A 43 -13.29 7.16 17.32
N GLN A 44 -13.10 6.34 16.30
CA GLN A 44 -14.16 5.65 15.55
C GLN A 44 -15.26 6.60 15.00
N GLY A 45 -14.94 7.87 14.77
CA GLY A 45 -15.91 8.87 14.31
C GLY A 45 -16.96 9.28 15.36
N LYS A 46 -16.70 9.06 16.66
CA LYS A 46 -17.64 9.35 17.79
C LYS A 46 -17.04 10.33 18.78
N ASP A 47 -16.06 9.89 19.54
CA ASP A 47 -15.54 10.64 20.68
C ASP A 47 -14.45 11.61 20.21
N THR A 48 -14.70 12.90 20.38
CA THR A 48 -13.74 13.95 20.01
C THR A 48 -12.54 13.93 20.96
N ILE A 49 -11.35 13.98 20.38
CA ILE A 49 -10.09 14.03 21.11
C ILE A 49 -9.23 15.20 20.66
N LYS A 50 -8.36 15.68 21.55
CA LYS A 50 -7.31 16.63 21.19
C LYS A 50 -6.15 15.84 20.58
N HIS A 51 -5.99 15.93 19.27
CA HIS A 51 -4.90 15.27 18.56
C HIS A 51 -4.43 16.18 17.43
N SER A 52 -3.30 16.81 17.59
CA SER A 52 -2.71 17.72 16.60
C SER A 52 -1.39 17.24 16.03
N GLY A 53 -0.74 16.29 16.72
CA GLY A 53 0.61 15.84 16.37
C GLY A 53 1.70 16.93 16.57
N ASP A 54 1.38 18.04 17.25
CA ASP A 54 2.28 19.19 17.35
C ASP A 54 3.54 18.92 18.18
N ASN A 55 3.46 17.99 19.12
CA ASN A 55 4.58 17.65 20.02
C ASN A 55 5.48 16.50 19.51
N CYS A 56 5.22 15.99 18.31
CA CYS A 56 5.98 14.87 17.75
C CYS A 56 7.08 15.35 16.80
N ASP A 57 8.17 14.60 16.72
CA ASP A 57 9.27 14.87 15.80
C ASP A 57 8.87 14.57 14.35
N TYR A 58 8.03 13.56 14.20
CA TYR A 58 7.55 13.06 12.91
C TYR A 58 6.03 12.91 12.90
N LYS A 59 5.43 13.08 11.72
CA LYS A 59 4.02 12.82 11.48
C LYS A 59 3.89 11.87 10.27
N ILE A 60 3.13 10.80 10.42
CA ILE A 60 2.71 9.98 9.28
C ILE A 60 1.28 10.36 8.96
N VAL A 61 1.09 10.97 7.81
CA VAL A 61 -0.19 11.52 7.38
C VAL A 61 -0.71 10.71 6.22
N THR A 62 -1.93 10.21 6.33
CA THR A 62 -2.60 9.45 5.26
C THR A 62 -3.92 10.13 4.91
N TYR A 63 -4.07 10.46 3.63
CA TYR A 63 -5.34 10.91 3.06
C TYR A 63 -6.01 9.74 2.32
N ILE A 64 -7.30 9.54 2.58
CA ILE A 64 -8.08 8.45 1.99
C ILE A 64 -9.36 9.06 1.40
N ASP A 65 -9.43 9.04 0.07
CA ASP A 65 -10.58 9.56 -0.66
C ASP A 65 -11.77 8.58 -0.69
N SER A 66 -12.91 9.08 -1.18
CA SER A 66 -14.16 8.32 -1.32
C SER A 66 -14.24 7.45 -2.57
N ILE A 67 -13.19 7.39 -3.41
CA ILE A 67 -13.22 6.69 -4.70
C ILE A 67 -12.94 5.20 -4.49
N GLY A 68 -13.83 4.32 -4.95
CA GLY A 68 -13.67 2.86 -4.90
C GLY A 68 -14.10 2.21 -3.57
N CYS A 69 -13.71 0.96 -3.36
CA CYS A 69 -14.09 0.17 -2.18
C CYS A 69 -13.42 0.70 -0.91
N THR A 70 -14.21 1.16 0.05
CA THR A 70 -13.72 1.74 1.30
C THR A 70 -12.92 0.74 2.12
N SER A 71 -13.46 -0.45 2.37
CA SER A 71 -12.79 -1.48 3.19
C SER A 71 -11.47 -1.96 2.56
N CYS A 72 -11.42 -2.03 1.21
CA CYS A 72 -10.22 -2.43 0.48
C CYS A 72 -9.05 -1.45 0.64
N LYS A 73 -9.35 -0.15 0.71
CA LYS A 73 -8.33 0.90 0.85
C LYS A 73 -7.81 1.02 2.28
N LEU A 74 -8.66 0.73 3.26
CA LEU A 74 -8.36 1.02 4.65
C LEU A 74 -7.27 0.14 5.23
N GLN A 75 -7.27 -1.17 4.94
CA GLN A 75 -6.32 -2.16 5.50
C GLN A 75 -5.98 -1.89 6.97
N LEU A 76 -7.01 -1.65 7.79
CA LEU A 76 -6.88 -1.14 9.16
C LEU A 76 -6.01 -2.04 10.05
N GLN A 77 -6.03 -3.36 9.83
CA GLN A 77 -5.18 -4.29 10.59
C GLN A 77 -3.69 -4.04 10.29
N ASN A 78 -3.33 -3.85 9.02
CA ASN A 78 -1.96 -3.56 8.64
C ASN A 78 -1.48 -2.23 9.23
N TRP A 79 -2.37 -1.23 9.32
CA TRP A 79 -2.07 0.03 10.02
C TRP A 79 -1.85 -0.20 11.50
N LYS A 80 -2.70 -0.98 12.19
CA LYS A 80 -2.51 -1.33 13.62
C LYS A 80 -1.16 -1.96 13.86
N ASP A 81 -0.79 -2.95 13.06
CA ASP A 81 0.49 -3.65 13.16
C ASP A 81 1.67 -2.70 12.93
N PHE A 82 1.55 -1.79 11.97
CA PHE A 82 2.58 -0.79 11.68
C PHE A 82 2.71 0.23 12.82
N ILE A 83 1.61 0.74 13.36
CA ILE A 83 1.60 1.68 14.49
C ILE A 83 2.26 1.04 15.71
N LEU A 84 1.84 -0.18 16.10
CA LEU A 84 2.42 -0.92 17.22
C LEU A 84 3.94 -1.12 17.05
N LYS A 85 4.38 -1.42 15.83
CA LYS A 85 5.80 -1.54 15.51
C LYS A 85 6.53 -0.20 15.71
N MET A 86 5.94 0.92 15.26
CA MET A 86 6.54 2.25 15.41
C MET A 86 6.60 2.68 16.87
N ASP A 87 5.55 2.43 17.64
CA ASP A 87 5.50 2.73 19.08
C ASP A 87 6.57 1.95 19.86
N SER A 88 6.83 0.70 19.48
CA SER A 88 7.89 -0.12 20.09
C SER A 88 9.31 0.40 19.82
N LEU A 89 9.50 1.12 18.72
CA LEU A 89 10.81 1.61 18.29
C LEU A 89 11.13 3.01 18.83
N ASN A 90 10.13 3.90 18.95
CA ASN A 90 10.32 5.31 19.30
C ASN A 90 9.05 5.85 19.98
N HIS A 91 8.83 5.50 21.23
CA HIS A 91 7.72 6.02 22.03
C HIS A 91 7.63 7.55 21.92
N ASP A 92 6.44 8.06 21.61
CA ASP A 92 6.06 9.48 21.58
C ASP A 92 6.72 10.38 20.49
N LYS A 93 7.51 9.80 19.57
CA LYS A 93 8.14 10.62 18.51
C LYS A 93 7.35 10.72 17.21
N VAL A 94 6.39 9.82 17.00
CA VAL A 94 5.64 9.72 15.75
C VAL A 94 4.15 9.87 16.01
N SER A 95 3.52 10.81 15.34
CA SER A 95 2.06 10.95 15.32
C SER A 95 1.48 10.39 14.02
N PHE A 96 0.38 9.68 14.12
CA PHE A 96 -0.38 9.17 12.98
C PHE A 96 -1.63 10.02 12.79
N LEU A 97 -1.80 10.59 11.59
CA LEU A 97 -2.89 11.48 11.23
C LEU A 97 -3.64 10.89 10.04
N PHE A 98 -4.82 10.37 10.29
CA PHE A 98 -5.68 9.78 9.26
C PHE A 98 -6.77 10.76 8.87
N TYR A 99 -6.79 11.21 7.62
CA TYR A 99 -7.84 12.04 7.04
C TYR A 99 -8.66 11.22 6.06
N PHE A 100 -9.94 11.14 6.33
CA PHE A 100 -10.89 10.43 5.49
C PHE A 100 -11.88 11.41 4.87
N TYR A 101 -11.96 11.38 3.55
CA TYR A 101 -13.06 12.01 2.82
C TYR A 101 -14.12 10.94 2.49
N PRO A 102 -15.15 10.74 3.33
CA PRO A 102 -16.09 9.63 3.19
C PRO A 102 -17.16 9.92 2.16
N LYS A 103 -17.54 8.89 1.39
CA LYS A 103 -18.79 8.89 0.64
C LYS A 103 -19.99 8.64 1.58
N ASP A 104 -19.82 7.71 2.52
CA ASP A 104 -20.78 7.38 3.57
C ASP A 104 -20.05 7.26 4.92
N LYS A 105 -20.41 8.16 5.84
CA LYS A 105 -19.84 8.16 7.20
C LYS A 105 -20.30 6.96 8.04
N SER A 106 -21.49 6.49 7.80
CA SER A 106 -22.08 5.38 8.56
C SER A 106 -21.35 4.09 8.24
N GLU A 107 -21.03 3.87 6.96
CA GLU A 107 -20.20 2.76 6.51
C GLU A 107 -18.80 2.81 7.15
N LEU A 108 -18.13 3.96 7.13
CA LEU A 108 -16.80 4.11 7.74
C LEU A 108 -16.84 3.84 9.25
N ARG A 109 -17.82 4.39 9.97
CA ARG A 109 -17.97 4.16 11.42
C ARG A 109 -18.18 2.68 11.73
N PHE A 110 -19.01 2.00 10.93
CA PHE A 110 -19.21 0.56 11.06
C PHE A 110 -17.91 -0.21 10.87
N ILE A 111 -17.12 0.13 9.83
CA ILE A 111 -15.83 -0.52 9.55
C ILE A 111 -14.85 -0.30 10.70
N PHE A 112 -14.71 0.93 11.23
CA PHE A 112 -13.84 1.21 12.37
C PHE A 112 -14.23 0.43 13.63
N GLN A 113 -15.54 0.26 13.88
CA GLN A 113 -16.02 -0.53 15.02
C GLN A 113 -15.78 -2.02 14.81
N ARG A 114 -16.12 -2.55 13.64
CA ARG A 114 -15.92 -3.95 13.27
C ARG A 114 -14.45 -4.36 13.44
N ASP A 115 -13.54 -3.52 12.97
CA ASP A 115 -12.10 -3.80 12.96
C ASP A 115 -11.39 -3.29 14.24
N SER A 116 -12.15 -2.77 15.23
CA SER A 116 -11.63 -2.21 16.48
C SER A 116 -10.47 -1.24 16.23
N PHE A 117 -10.68 -0.30 15.30
CA PHE A 117 -9.69 0.73 14.98
C PHE A 117 -9.87 1.94 15.90
N GLU A 118 -9.11 1.98 16.98
CA GLU A 118 -9.21 2.99 18.06
C GLU A 118 -8.15 4.09 17.94
N TYR A 119 -7.62 4.32 16.75
CA TYR A 119 -6.68 5.40 16.50
C TYR A 119 -7.38 6.68 16.07
N PRO A 120 -6.76 7.85 16.31
CA PRO A 120 -7.32 9.14 15.93
C PRO A 120 -7.58 9.26 14.43
N ILE A 121 -8.81 9.62 14.05
CA ILE A 121 -9.21 9.86 12.67
C ILE A 121 -9.89 11.22 12.52
N CYS A 122 -9.71 11.88 11.40
CA CYS A 122 -10.44 13.07 10.99
C CYS A 122 -11.38 12.73 9.82
N LEU A 123 -12.67 12.96 9.98
CA LEU A 123 -13.66 12.86 8.90
C LEU A 123 -13.77 14.22 8.23
N ASP A 124 -13.07 14.40 7.12
CA ASP A 124 -13.04 15.64 6.33
C ASP A 124 -14.15 15.64 5.27
N GLU A 125 -15.37 15.93 5.69
CA GLU A 125 -16.57 15.88 4.86
C GLU A 125 -16.54 16.82 3.66
N ASN A 126 -15.74 17.86 3.72
CA ASN A 126 -15.64 18.88 2.68
C ASN A 126 -14.43 18.68 1.77
N ASP A 127 -13.65 17.61 1.95
CA ASP A 127 -12.39 17.39 1.23
C ASP A 127 -11.42 18.58 1.34
N SER A 128 -11.44 19.24 2.52
CA SER A 128 -10.66 20.44 2.76
C SER A 128 -9.17 20.17 2.73
N PHE A 129 -8.76 19.01 3.20
CA PHE A 129 -7.35 18.61 3.25
C PHE A 129 -6.75 18.41 1.85
N ASN A 130 -7.49 17.73 0.97
CA ASN A 130 -7.07 17.56 -0.42
C ASN A 130 -7.16 18.86 -1.22
N LYS A 131 -8.18 19.68 -0.99
CA LYS A 131 -8.31 21.00 -1.64
C LYS A 131 -7.16 21.95 -1.31
N LEU A 132 -6.60 21.86 -0.11
CA LEU A 132 -5.43 22.65 0.28
C LEU A 132 -4.13 22.16 -0.34
N ASN A 133 -3.97 20.84 -0.51
CA ASN A 133 -2.68 20.24 -0.84
C ASN A 133 -2.60 19.70 -2.29
N HIS A 134 -3.74 19.37 -2.91
CA HIS A 134 -3.83 18.76 -4.23
C HIS A 134 -3.05 17.43 -4.30
N PHE A 135 -3.43 16.47 -3.44
CA PHE A 135 -2.77 15.18 -3.35
C PHE A 135 -2.78 14.41 -4.68
N PRO A 136 -1.78 13.53 -4.90
CA PRO A 136 -1.78 12.66 -6.07
C PRO A 136 -3.07 11.83 -6.14
N SER A 137 -3.57 11.62 -7.36
CA SER A 137 -4.75 10.77 -7.57
C SER A 137 -4.49 9.28 -7.32
N ASP A 138 -3.22 8.86 -7.44
CA ASP A 138 -2.81 7.49 -7.10
C ASP A 138 -2.70 7.33 -5.58
N MET A 139 -3.58 6.50 -5.01
CA MET A 139 -3.63 6.23 -3.57
C MET A 139 -2.31 5.70 -2.98
N THR A 140 -1.44 5.12 -3.79
CA THR A 140 -0.11 4.66 -3.38
C THR A 140 0.76 5.81 -2.87
N PHE A 141 0.48 7.04 -3.32
CA PHE A 141 1.21 8.26 -2.97
C PHE A 141 0.40 9.24 -2.11
N GLN A 142 -0.64 8.79 -1.45
CA GLN A 142 -1.47 9.59 -0.54
C GLN A 142 -1.08 9.43 0.94
N THR A 143 0.12 8.90 1.19
CA THR A 143 0.71 8.79 2.53
C THR A 143 2.08 9.47 2.55
N PHE A 144 2.34 10.26 3.59
CA PHE A 144 3.50 11.13 3.71
C PHE A 144 4.14 10.97 5.10
N LEU A 145 5.46 10.85 5.14
CA LEU A 145 6.24 11.06 6.35
C LEU A 145 6.67 12.53 6.40
N LEU A 146 6.29 13.24 7.44
CA LEU A 146 6.60 14.65 7.66
C LEU A 146 7.54 14.84 8.85
N ASN A 147 8.34 15.89 8.79
CA ASN A 147 9.06 16.38 9.97
C ASN A 147 8.15 17.24 10.86
N ARG A 148 8.70 17.77 11.97
CA ARG A 148 8.01 18.65 12.92
C ARG A 148 7.38 19.87 12.25
N ASN A 149 8.00 20.39 11.20
CA ASN A 149 7.56 21.58 10.45
C ASN A 149 6.61 21.24 9.28
N ASN A 150 5.98 20.08 9.30
CA ASN A 150 5.05 19.58 8.28
C ASN A 150 5.65 19.45 6.88
N LYS A 151 6.99 19.42 6.74
CA LYS A 151 7.65 19.19 5.45
C LYS A 151 7.78 17.71 5.15
N VAL A 152 7.48 17.34 3.93
CA VAL A 152 7.56 15.96 3.44
C VAL A 152 9.02 15.49 3.42
N LEU A 153 9.28 14.39 4.13
CA LEU A 153 10.56 13.68 4.14
C LEU A 153 10.54 12.47 3.21
N ALA A 154 9.38 11.81 3.11
CA ALA A 154 9.16 10.70 2.21
C ALA A 154 7.68 10.59 1.84
N ILE A 155 7.41 10.05 0.65
CA ILE A 155 6.06 9.81 0.11
C ILE A 155 5.89 8.34 -0.24
N GLY A 156 4.71 7.81 -0.02
CA GLY A 156 4.31 6.44 -0.35
C GLY A 156 3.74 5.70 0.85
N ASN A 157 2.89 4.72 0.58
CA ASN A 157 2.17 4.01 1.63
C ASN A 157 3.01 2.87 2.24
N PRO A 158 3.41 2.96 3.54
CA PRO A 158 4.28 1.98 4.20
C PRO A 158 3.60 0.63 4.48
N ILE A 159 2.28 0.56 4.45
CA ILE A 159 1.57 -0.72 4.62
C ILE A 159 1.45 -1.48 3.31
N HIS A 160 1.58 -0.80 2.17
CA HIS A 160 1.52 -1.42 0.85
C HIS A 160 2.90 -1.70 0.25
N ASN A 161 3.96 -1.02 0.74
CA ASN A 161 5.30 -1.17 0.18
C ASN A 161 6.36 -1.34 1.29
N PRO A 162 6.99 -2.53 1.40
CA PRO A 162 8.00 -2.81 2.41
C PRO A 162 9.21 -1.89 2.36
N LYS A 163 9.64 -1.47 1.15
CA LYS A 163 10.78 -0.55 1.00
C LYS A 163 10.45 0.85 1.51
N ILE A 164 9.21 1.31 1.30
CA ILE A 164 8.73 2.57 1.89
C ILE A 164 8.64 2.45 3.41
N ARG A 165 8.17 1.32 3.92
CA ARG A 165 8.14 1.02 5.36
C ARG A 165 9.53 1.10 5.98
N GLU A 166 10.51 0.45 5.36
CA GLU A 166 11.90 0.47 5.80
C GLU A 166 12.50 1.89 5.73
N LEU A 167 12.24 2.63 4.67
CA LEU A 167 12.64 4.03 4.52
C LEU A 167 12.10 4.89 5.67
N TYR A 168 10.82 4.77 6.00
CA TYR A 168 10.22 5.50 7.11
C TYR A 168 10.90 5.18 8.44
N VAL A 169 11.13 3.88 8.71
CA VAL A 169 11.83 3.42 9.92
C VAL A 169 13.25 4.00 9.99
N LYS A 170 14.02 3.96 8.90
CA LYS A 170 15.40 4.50 8.84
C LYS A 170 15.40 6.02 9.12
N ILE A 171 14.50 6.78 8.48
CA ILE A 171 14.38 8.23 8.71
C ILE A 171 14.07 8.52 10.18
N ILE A 172 13.09 7.85 10.77
CA ILE A 172 12.63 8.08 12.13
C ILE A 172 13.71 7.71 13.16
N ARG A 173 14.54 6.71 12.86
CA ARG A 173 15.70 6.35 13.70
C ARG A 173 16.87 7.31 13.55
N GLY A 174 16.84 8.23 12.58
CA GLY A 174 17.97 9.09 12.26
C GLY A 174 19.15 8.33 11.66
N GLU A 175 18.90 7.14 11.14
CA GLU A 175 19.89 6.38 10.40
C GLU A 175 20.23 7.13 9.12
N SER A 176 21.52 7.29 8.79
CA SER A 176 21.90 7.91 7.53
C SER A 176 21.28 7.06 6.41
N ILE A 177 20.42 7.70 5.62
CA ILE A 177 20.01 7.14 4.34
C ILE A 177 21.24 7.26 3.46
N ALA A 178 22.20 6.35 3.63
CA ALA A 178 23.12 6.10 2.55
C ALA A 178 22.17 5.78 1.38
N ILE A 179 22.22 6.61 0.33
CA ILE A 179 21.85 6.15 -0.99
C ILE A 179 22.74 4.92 -1.13
N GLU A 180 22.21 3.76 -0.80
CA GLU A 180 22.84 2.51 -1.16
C GLU A 180 22.87 2.62 -2.69
N ASN A 181 24.01 3.15 -3.17
CA ASN A 181 24.44 2.89 -4.51
C ASN A 181 24.31 1.39 -4.63
N GLU A 182 23.22 0.98 -5.29
CA GLU A 182 22.93 -0.39 -5.65
C GLU A 182 23.89 -1.36 -4.94
N SER A 183 23.64 -1.66 -3.63
CA SER A 183 24.10 -2.94 -3.12
C SER A 183 23.67 -3.86 -4.25
N LYS A 184 24.56 -4.65 -4.82
CA LYS A 184 24.24 -5.61 -5.88
C LYS A 184 23.07 -6.42 -5.35
N ASP A 185 21.86 -5.84 -5.41
CA ASP A 185 20.62 -6.56 -5.17
C ASP A 185 20.74 -7.72 -6.13
N ILE A 186 20.96 -8.91 -5.59
CA ILE A 186 21.09 -10.11 -6.39
C ILE A 186 19.75 -10.21 -7.13
N LYS A 187 19.70 -9.63 -8.33
CA LYS A 187 18.53 -9.62 -9.18
C LYS A 187 18.40 -10.96 -9.84
N THR A 188 17.16 -11.36 -10.09
CA THR A 188 16.84 -12.54 -10.88
C THR A 188 15.74 -12.21 -11.88
N GLU A 189 15.36 -13.18 -12.69
CA GLU A 189 14.21 -13.08 -13.59
C GLU A 189 13.10 -14.02 -13.12
N VAL A 190 11.86 -13.59 -13.28
CA VAL A 190 10.69 -14.37 -12.89
C VAL A 190 9.68 -14.42 -14.03
N ALA A 191 9.15 -15.59 -14.29
CA ALA A 191 7.97 -15.80 -15.13
C ALA A 191 6.79 -16.21 -14.25
N THR A 192 5.57 -15.84 -14.64
CA THR A 192 4.35 -16.35 -14.03
C THR A 192 3.55 -17.13 -15.07
N ASP A 193 2.87 -18.17 -14.62
CA ASP A 193 1.99 -18.99 -15.46
C ASP A 193 0.79 -18.18 -16.00
N LYS A 194 0.31 -17.23 -15.19
CA LYS A 194 -0.81 -16.33 -15.50
C LYS A 194 -0.75 -15.07 -14.67
N VAL A 195 -1.33 -13.98 -15.15
CA VAL A 195 -1.42 -12.69 -14.44
C VAL A 195 -2.83 -12.43 -13.90
N SER A 196 -3.82 -13.22 -14.33
CA SER A 196 -5.20 -13.10 -13.86
C SER A 196 -5.90 -14.45 -13.81
N ILE A 197 -6.80 -14.63 -12.84
CA ILE A 197 -7.66 -15.80 -12.68
C ILE A 197 -9.10 -15.32 -12.51
N LEU A 198 -9.99 -15.87 -13.37
CA LEU A 198 -11.43 -15.70 -13.23
C LEU A 198 -11.99 -16.83 -12.37
N LEU A 199 -12.54 -16.51 -11.20
CA LEU A 199 -13.12 -17.48 -10.26
C LEU A 199 -14.56 -17.87 -10.62
N GLY A 200 -15.15 -17.18 -11.62
CA GLY A 200 -16.51 -17.47 -12.07
C GLY A 200 -17.59 -16.99 -11.10
N VAL A 201 -18.75 -17.69 -11.12
CA VAL A 201 -19.91 -17.39 -10.26
C VAL A 201 -19.94 -18.40 -9.14
N PHE A 202 -20.04 -17.95 -7.89
CA PHE A 202 -20.07 -18.81 -6.71
C PHE A 202 -20.91 -18.23 -5.56
N ASP A 203 -21.24 -19.06 -4.59
CA ASP A 203 -21.93 -18.68 -3.35
C ASP A 203 -21.00 -17.77 -2.49
N TRP A 204 -21.41 -16.55 -2.22
CA TRP A 204 -20.60 -15.55 -1.49
C TRP A 204 -20.16 -16.00 -0.09
N GLN A 205 -20.89 -16.93 0.53
CA GLN A 205 -20.55 -17.50 1.83
C GLN A 205 -19.38 -18.51 1.76
N LYS A 206 -19.00 -18.94 0.54
CA LYS A 206 -17.92 -19.93 0.33
C LYS A 206 -16.62 -19.27 -0.08
N GLU A 207 -15.54 -19.65 0.58
CA GLU A 207 -14.20 -19.26 0.17
C GLU A 207 -13.83 -19.84 -1.19
N GLN A 208 -13.16 -19.04 -1.99
CA GLN A 208 -12.60 -19.45 -3.28
C GLN A 208 -11.08 -19.45 -3.21
N LYS A 209 -10.46 -20.40 -3.89
CA LYS A 209 -9.01 -20.53 -3.96
C LYS A 209 -8.52 -20.39 -5.38
N ALA A 210 -7.40 -19.70 -5.53
CA ALA A 210 -6.66 -19.58 -6.77
C ALA A 210 -5.17 -19.79 -6.49
N ILE A 211 -4.44 -20.35 -7.46
CA ILE A 211 -3.00 -20.55 -7.35
C ILE A 211 -2.34 -19.83 -8.53
N PHE A 212 -1.37 -18.98 -8.23
CA PHE A 212 -0.43 -18.43 -9.19
C PHE A 212 0.93 -19.04 -8.94
N THR A 213 1.60 -19.47 -10.00
CA THR A 213 2.94 -20.05 -9.91
C THR A 213 3.96 -19.06 -10.45
N LEU A 214 4.94 -18.72 -9.62
CA LEU A 214 6.09 -17.89 -9.98
C LEU A 214 7.30 -18.80 -10.20
N LYS A 215 7.85 -18.81 -11.42
CA LYS A 215 9.02 -19.57 -11.78
C LYS A 215 10.24 -18.68 -11.84
N ASN A 216 11.29 -19.05 -11.11
CA ASN A 216 12.59 -18.40 -11.24
C ASN A 216 13.26 -18.85 -12.55
N ILE A 217 13.35 -17.94 -13.52
CA ILE A 217 13.98 -18.17 -14.82
C ILE A 217 15.36 -17.49 -14.96
N GLY A 218 15.81 -16.80 -13.91
CA GLY A 218 17.15 -16.18 -13.84
C GLY A 218 18.15 -17.06 -13.12
N ASP A 219 19.38 -16.54 -12.97
CA ASP A 219 20.53 -17.27 -12.45
C ASP A 219 20.70 -17.18 -10.93
N ASN A 220 19.96 -16.28 -10.27
CA ASN A 220 20.05 -16.05 -8.82
C ASN A 220 18.78 -16.50 -8.10
N PRO A 221 18.83 -16.83 -6.79
CA PRO A 221 17.66 -17.20 -6.03
C PRO A 221 16.55 -16.12 -6.07
N LEU A 222 15.32 -16.52 -6.34
CA LEU A 222 14.13 -15.65 -6.27
C LEU A 222 13.66 -15.57 -4.81
N VAL A 223 13.57 -14.35 -4.30
CA VAL A 223 13.10 -14.06 -2.93
C VAL A 223 11.86 -13.19 -3.00
N ILE A 224 10.74 -13.67 -2.46
CA ILE A 224 9.56 -12.84 -2.25
C ILE A 224 9.75 -12.06 -0.94
N GLN A 225 9.80 -10.74 -1.04
CA GLN A 225 10.00 -9.82 0.09
C GLN A 225 8.68 -9.58 0.83
N ASP A 226 7.61 -9.34 0.06
CA ASP A 226 6.26 -9.12 0.59
C ASP A 226 5.19 -9.38 -0.47
N VAL A 227 3.95 -9.59 0.00
CA VAL A 227 2.77 -9.67 -0.85
C VAL A 227 1.67 -8.81 -0.25
N ALA A 228 1.20 -7.83 -1.01
CA ALA A 228 0.10 -6.95 -0.62
C ALA A 228 -1.16 -7.28 -1.43
N THR A 229 -2.32 -7.20 -0.79
CA THR A 229 -3.63 -7.40 -1.43
C THR A 229 -4.42 -6.11 -1.41
N SER A 230 -5.28 -5.89 -2.40
CA SER A 230 -6.14 -4.70 -2.46
C SER A 230 -7.27 -4.69 -1.43
N CYS A 231 -7.53 -5.81 -0.72
CA CYS A 231 -8.54 -5.90 0.33
C CYS A 231 -8.16 -6.91 1.41
N GLY A 232 -8.75 -6.77 2.62
CA GLY A 232 -8.69 -7.78 3.68
C GLY A 232 -9.47 -9.06 3.38
N CYS A 233 -10.34 -9.03 2.36
CA CYS A 233 -11.11 -10.17 1.86
C CYS A 233 -10.27 -11.16 1.04
N THR A 234 -9.00 -10.84 0.78
CA THR A 234 -8.05 -11.67 0.03
C THR A 234 -6.83 -11.94 0.89
N THR A 235 -6.49 -13.19 1.11
CA THR A 235 -5.26 -13.61 1.79
C THR A 235 -4.37 -14.40 0.85
N VAL A 236 -3.05 -14.35 1.07
CA VAL A 236 -2.08 -15.06 0.23
C VAL A 236 -1.10 -15.81 1.12
N ALA A 237 -1.00 -17.12 0.89
CA ALA A 237 -0.01 -17.98 1.52
C ALA A 237 1.05 -18.41 0.49
N TYR A 238 2.32 -18.42 0.87
CA TYR A 238 3.43 -18.84 0.03
C TYR A 238 4.64 -19.25 0.87
N SER A 239 5.56 -20.04 0.28
CA SER A 239 6.83 -20.38 0.91
C SER A 239 7.70 -19.14 1.08
N LYS A 240 8.27 -18.96 2.26
CA LYS A 240 9.27 -17.91 2.54
C LYS A 240 10.69 -18.31 2.12
N GLU A 241 10.89 -19.56 1.71
CA GLU A 241 12.18 -20.05 1.23
C GLU A 241 12.49 -19.50 -0.17
N PRO A 242 13.75 -19.09 -0.43
CA PRO A 242 14.16 -18.66 -1.75
C PRO A 242 14.01 -19.78 -2.79
N ALA A 243 13.43 -19.48 -3.95
CA ALA A 243 13.40 -20.43 -5.07
C ALA A 243 14.70 -20.34 -5.86
N LEU A 244 15.45 -21.43 -5.91
CA LEU A 244 16.66 -21.55 -6.73
C LEU A 244 16.34 -21.45 -8.23
N PRO A 245 17.33 -21.18 -9.11
CA PRO A 245 17.16 -21.18 -10.55
C PRO A 245 16.37 -22.41 -11.06
N GLY A 246 15.36 -22.18 -11.89
CA GLY A 246 14.46 -23.20 -12.42
C GLY A 246 13.38 -23.70 -11.47
N LYS A 247 13.39 -23.30 -10.19
CA LYS A 247 12.36 -23.66 -9.19
C LYS A 247 11.18 -22.69 -9.21
N GLU A 248 10.07 -23.14 -8.59
CA GLU A 248 8.80 -22.44 -8.58
C GLU A 248 8.36 -22.16 -7.15
N ILE A 249 7.58 -21.06 -6.98
CA ILE A 249 6.88 -20.70 -5.74
C ILE A 249 5.41 -20.56 -6.09
N ASP A 250 4.56 -21.30 -5.40
CA ASP A 250 3.11 -21.15 -5.51
C ASP A 250 2.61 -20.11 -4.53
N LEU A 251 1.75 -19.23 -5.02
CA LEU A 251 0.99 -18.25 -4.25
C LEU A 251 -0.46 -18.78 -4.15
N GLU A 252 -0.83 -19.35 -3.02
CA GLU A 252 -2.19 -19.75 -2.73
C GLU A 252 -2.99 -18.54 -2.29
N VAL A 253 -3.88 -18.07 -3.16
CA VAL A 253 -4.76 -16.92 -2.92
C VAL A 253 -6.12 -17.44 -2.46
N VAL A 254 -6.59 -16.98 -1.31
CA VAL A 254 -7.93 -17.28 -0.79
C VAL A 254 -8.74 -16.00 -0.79
N TYR A 255 -9.89 -16.02 -1.45
CA TYR A 255 -10.86 -14.94 -1.47
C TYR A 255 -12.12 -15.33 -0.72
N LYS A 256 -12.60 -14.42 0.15
CA LYS A 256 -13.84 -14.57 0.91
C LYS A 256 -14.65 -13.29 0.76
N ALA A 257 -15.78 -13.36 0.07
CA ALA A 257 -16.69 -12.23 -0.06
C ALA A 257 -17.33 -11.87 1.28
N GLU A 258 -17.58 -10.58 1.52
CA GLU A 258 -18.28 -10.09 2.72
C GLU A 258 -19.82 -10.01 2.47
N HIS A 259 -20.21 -9.90 1.22
CA HIS A 259 -21.60 -9.84 0.72
C HIS A 259 -21.62 -10.24 -0.76
N PRO A 260 -22.82 -10.46 -1.37
CA PRO A 260 -22.91 -10.62 -2.82
C PRO A 260 -22.32 -9.42 -3.55
N GLU A 261 -21.30 -9.65 -4.39
CA GLU A 261 -20.64 -8.60 -5.17
C GLU A 261 -20.00 -9.15 -6.46
N HIS A 262 -19.86 -8.29 -7.45
CA HIS A 262 -18.84 -8.46 -8.49
C HIS A 262 -17.52 -7.90 -7.98
N PHE A 263 -16.43 -8.64 -8.15
CA PHE A 263 -15.14 -8.21 -7.62
C PHE A 263 -14.02 -8.31 -8.65
N ASP A 264 -13.07 -7.40 -8.54
CA ASP A 264 -11.75 -7.41 -9.18
C ASP A 264 -10.73 -7.02 -8.10
N LYS A 265 -9.93 -7.99 -7.65
CA LYS A 265 -8.97 -7.79 -6.56
C LYS A 265 -7.55 -7.99 -7.10
N THR A 266 -6.65 -7.16 -6.61
CA THR A 266 -5.26 -7.12 -7.01
C THR A 266 -4.38 -7.71 -5.91
N ILE A 267 -3.40 -8.51 -6.32
CA ILE A 267 -2.32 -9.05 -5.49
C ILE A 267 -1.00 -8.48 -6.04
N THR A 268 -0.28 -7.74 -5.22
CA THR A 268 1.01 -7.13 -5.56
C THR A 268 2.13 -7.91 -4.88
N VAL A 269 3.01 -8.51 -5.66
CA VAL A 269 4.13 -9.33 -5.17
C VAL A 269 5.42 -8.56 -5.31
N TYR A 270 6.08 -8.26 -4.18
CA TYR A 270 7.39 -7.62 -4.12
C TYR A 270 8.46 -8.71 -4.00
N CYS A 271 9.39 -8.75 -4.94
CA CYS A 271 10.48 -9.72 -4.97
C CYS A 271 11.76 -9.08 -5.54
N ASN A 272 12.86 -9.85 -5.55
CA ASN A 272 14.12 -9.39 -6.14
C ASN A 272 14.22 -9.60 -7.66
N ALA A 273 13.11 -9.83 -8.36
CA ALA A 273 13.11 -9.85 -9.82
C ALA A 273 13.19 -8.44 -10.41
N GLU A 274 13.75 -8.31 -11.61
CA GLU A 274 13.82 -7.03 -12.32
C GLU A 274 12.43 -6.44 -12.62
N THR A 275 11.43 -7.31 -12.82
CA THR A 275 10.04 -6.94 -13.10
C THR A 275 9.21 -6.63 -11.84
N SER A 276 9.82 -6.69 -10.64
CA SER A 276 9.11 -6.40 -9.38
C SER A 276 8.72 -4.92 -9.26
N PRO A 277 7.50 -4.63 -8.74
CA PRO A 277 6.50 -5.57 -8.27
C PRO A 277 5.69 -6.24 -9.39
N LEU A 278 5.31 -7.50 -9.18
CA LEU A 278 4.39 -8.21 -10.05
C LEU A 278 2.96 -7.93 -9.61
N VAL A 279 2.07 -7.65 -10.55
CA VAL A 279 0.66 -7.38 -10.28
C VAL A 279 -0.18 -8.53 -10.83
N LEU A 280 -0.81 -9.28 -9.93
CA LEU A 280 -1.70 -10.39 -10.23
C LEU A 280 -3.15 -10.00 -9.89
N LYS A 281 -4.13 -10.62 -10.55
CA LYS A 281 -5.55 -10.30 -10.35
C LYS A 281 -6.40 -11.54 -10.19
N ILE A 282 -7.42 -11.44 -9.35
CA ILE A 282 -8.54 -12.36 -9.30
C ILE A 282 -9.84 -11.58 -9.51
N SER A 283 -10.77 -12.15 -10.25
CA SER A 283 -12.10 -11.57 -10.47
C SER A 283 -13.19 -12.62 -10.48
N GLY A 284 -14.44 -12.21 -10.29
CA GLY A 284 -15.58 -13.11 -10.29
C GLY A 284 -16.86 -12.46 -9.76
N ASP A 285 -17.89 -13.29 -9.61
CA ASP A 285 -19.21 -12.89 -9.11
C ASP A 285 -19.58 -13.76 -7.91
N ALA A 286 -19.56 -13.18 -6.72
CA ALA A 286 -20.09 -13.78 -5.50
C ALA A 286 -21.59 -13.48 -5.42
N LYS A 287 -22.45 -14.51 -5.39
CA LYS A 287 -23.92 -14.39 -5.39
C LYS A 287 -24.56 -15.12 -4.23
#